data_0987d00a98a0e076d27945e8727f93b6
#
_entry.id   0987d00a98a0e076d27945e8727f93b6
#
_cell.length_a   1.000
_cell.length_b   1.000
_cell.length_c   1.000
_cell.angle_alpha   90.00
_cell.angle_beta   90.00
_cell.angle_gamma   90.00
#
_symmetry.space_group_name_H-M   'P 1'
#
loop_
_entity.id
_entity.type
_entity.pdbx_description
1 polymer ?
#
loop_
_entity_poly.entity_id
_entity_poly.type
_entity_poly.pdbx_seq_one_letter_code
_entity_poly.pdbx_strand_id
1 'polypeptide(L)'
;MEFSRREFVVGGLATGGFALAVQPIQAQSAITTDSNGLVASEINIPTTDGSIPGYYARPAGDRIYPVVLVIQEIFGVHQHIQDVCRRFAKLGHLAIAPELYYRQGDVSNFKDYREIIGKVVSKVPDTQVMRDLDAAAAWAGLKHGDTTKMGVTGFCWGGRITWLYTAHNPLIRAGVAWYGQLEGEPNELKPQNPIDLVDQLNGPVLGLYAGKDRGISLESVNRMNSALKSNGSVSEIRVYDQSQHGFHADYRPSYDPEAATDGWQRLQQWFRQHGAA
;
A
#
# COMPACT_ATOMS: atom_id res chain seq x y z
N MET A 1 12.23 38.28 1.29
CA MET A 1 10.81 37.87 1.47
C MET A 1 10.75 37.06 2.75
N GLU A 2 10.23 37.64 3.82
CA GLU A 2 10.04 36.92 5.09
C GLU A 2 8.78 36.04 4.98
N PHE A 3 8.97 34.74 5.09
CA PHE A 3 7.84 33.81 5.21
C PHE A 3 7.14 34.03 6.54
N SER A 4 5.82 34.21 6.52
CA SER A 4 5.04 34.46 7.71
C SER A 4 5.03 33.21 8.62
N ARG A 5 5.10 33.42 9.94
CA ARG A 5 5.01 32.34 10.94
C ARG A 5 3.75 31.45 10.84
N ARG A 6 2.72 31.92 10.16
CA ARG A 6 1.49 31.14 9.93
C ARG A 6 1.63 30.05 8.88
N GLU A 7 2.41 30.27 7.81
CA GLU A 7 2.63 29.27 6.75
C GLU A 7 3.50 28.09 7.25
N PHE A 8 4.41 28.37 8.20
CA PHE A 8 5.24 27.33 8.82
C PHE A 8 4.45 26.38 9.75
N VAL A 9 3.36 26.85 10.35
CA VAL A 9 2.56 26.06 11.31
C VAL A 9 1.61 25.09 10.60
N VAL A 10 1.04 25.46 9.43
CA VAL A 10 0.07 24.62 8.72
C VAL A 10 0.77 23.48 7.96
N GLY A 11 1.90 23.74 7.30
CA GLY A 11 2.68 22.68 6.64
C GLY A 11 3.34 21.69 7.62
N GLY A 12 3.71 22.16 8.83
CA GLY A 12 4.31 21.35 9.89
C GLY A 12 3.34 20.39 10.59
N LEU A 13 2.05 20.73 10.65
CA LEU A 13 1.06 19.90 11.35
C LEU A 13 0.65 18.66 10.55
N ALA A 14 0.53 18.75 9.22
CA ALA A 14 0.17 17.60 8.39
C ALA A 14 1.32 16.58 8.30
N THR A 15 2.56 17.05 8.12
CA THR A 15 3.75 16.17 8.13
C THR A 15 4.07 15.65 9.53
N GLY A 16 3.84 16.46 10.59
CA GLY A 16 4.06 16.07 11.97
C GLY A 16 3.07 15.00 12.47
N GLY A 17 1.80 15.07 12.06
CA GLY A 17 0.79 14.08 12.42
C GLY A 17 1.07 12.70 11.83
N PHE A 18 1.42 12.63 10.54
CA PHE A 18 1.81 11.38 9.87
C PHE A 18 3.08 10.79 10.48
N ALA A 19 4.09 11.63 10.75
CA ALA A 19 5.32 11.23 11.41
C ALA A 19 5.10 10.65 12.82
N LEU A 20 4.12 11.14 13.59
CA LEU A 20 3.77 10.63 14.91
C LEU A 20 3.02 9.28 14.86
N ALA A 21 2.35 8.97 13.75
CA ALA A 21 1.63 7.71 13.57
C ALA A 21 2.57 6.54 13.23
N VAL A 22 3.73 6.84 12.61
CA VAL A 22 4.68 5.82 12.19
C VAL A 22 5.69 5.55 13.31
N GLN A 23 5.59 4.40 13.95
CA GLN A 23 6.53 3.98 15.01
C GLN A 23 7.70 3.17 14.42
N PRO A 24 8.90 3.27 15.02
CA PRO A 24 10.06 2.50 14.55
C PRO A 24 9.83 0.99 14.68
N ILE A 25 10.47 0.23 13.79
CA ILE A 25 10.46 -1.23 13.80
C ILE A 25 11.12 -1.72 15.09
N GLN A 26 10.35 -2.33 15.97
CA GLN A 26 10.90 -3.17 17.05
C GLN A 26 10.71 -4.61 16.62
N ALA A 27 11.81 -5.34 16.47
CA ALA A 27 11.82 -6.74 16.07
C ALA A 27 11.28 -7.65 17.18
N GLN A 28 9.97 -7.60 17.44
CA GLN A 28 9.31 -8.54 18.33
C GLN A 28 8.13 -9.19 17.61
N SER A 29 8.20 -10.53 17.52
CA SER A 29 7.13 -11.45 17.10
C SER A 29 6.45 -11.17 15.75
N ALA A 30 7.21 -10.96 14.68
CA ALA A 30 6.63 -10.98 13.34
C ALA A 30 6.07 -12.39 13.04
N ILE A 31 4.82 -12.45 12.58
CA ILE A 31 4.23 -13.70 12.06
C ILE A 31 5.03 -14.08 10.81
N THR A 32 5.46 -15.34 10.73
CA THR A 32 6.24 -15.85 9.60
C THR A 32 5.48 -16.97 8.91
N THR A 33 5.15 -16.78 7.66
CA THR A 33 4.58 -17.78 6.76
C THR A 33 5.71 -18.57 6.12
N ASP A 34 5.70 -19.90 6.25
CA ASP A 34 6.68 -20.77 5.61
C ASP A 34 6.55 -20.77 4.08
N SER A 35 7.62 -21.17 3.39
CA SER A 35 7.66 -21.28 1.94
C SER A 35 7.38 -22.67 1.39
N ASN A 36 6.93 -23.63 2.21
CA ASN A 36 6.63 -24.98 1.77
C ASN A 36 5.51 -24.96 0.71
N GLY A 37 5.74 -25.60 -0.44
CA GLY A 37 4.80 -25.57 -1.56
C GLY A 37 4.69 -24.24 -2.30
N LEU A 38 5.61 -23.30 -2.05
CA LEU A 38 5.70 -22.01 -2.74
C LEU A 38 6.99 -21.91 -3.55
N VAL A 39 6.93 -21.08 -4.59
CA VAL A 39 8.09 -20.46 -5.22
C VAL A 39 8.12 -19.02 -4.72
N ALA A 40 9.15 -18.67 -3.95
CA ALA A 40 9.27 -17.35 -3.32
C ALA A 40 10.73 -16.91 -3.37
N SER A 41 11.00 -15.71 -3.89
CA SER A 41 12.36 -15.17 -4.00
C SER A 41 12.40 -13.67 -4.23
N GLU A 42 13.54 -13.08 -3.99
CA GLU A 42 13.91 -11.77 -4.53
C GLU A 42 14.03 -11.85 -6.05
N ILE A 43 13.70 -10.76 -6.72
CA ILE A 43 13.69 -10.64 -8.18
C ILE A 43 14.20 -9.26 -8.61
N ASN A 44 14.56 -9.15 -9.88
CA ASN A 44 14.74 -7.86 -10.56
C ASN A 44 13.62 -7.67 -11.57
N ILE A 45 12.91 -6.57 -11.47
CA ILE A 45 11.81 -6.20 -12.35
C ILE A 45 12.35 -5.19 -13.36
N PRO A 46 12.36 -5.51 -14.66
CA PRO A 46 12.76 -4.57 -15.70
C PRO A 46 11.82 -3.37 -15.75
N THR A 47 12.37 -2.17 -15.83
CA THR A 47 11.66 -0.90 -15.96
C THR A 47 12.17 -0.13 -17.18
N THR A 48 11.53 0.96 -17.55
CA THR A 48 11.93 1.78 -18.71
C THR A 48 13.30 2.43 -18.57
N ASP A 49 13.80 2.58 -17.35
CA ASP A 49 15.05 3.25 -16.99
C ASP A 49 16.05 2.31 -16.29
N GLY A 50 15.87 0.98 -16.41
CA GLY A 50 16.76 -0.02 -15.85
C GLY A 50 16.02 -1.21 -15.25
N SER A 51 16.27 -1.50 -13.97
CA SER A 51 15.54 -2.50 -13.21
C SER A 51 15.44 -2.10 -11.73
N ILE A 52 14.40 -2.56 -11.07
CA ILE A 52 14.23 -2.39 -9.62
C ILE A 52 14.15 -3.75 -8.93
N PRO A 53 14.67 -3.89 -7.70
CA PRO A 53 14.46 -5.08 -6.90
C PRO A 53 12.99 -5.25 -6.53
N GLY A 54 12.63 -6.46 -6.18
CA GLY A 54 11.32 -6.78 -5.63
C GLY A 54 11.33 -8.18 -5.02
N TYR A 55 10.21 -8.54 -4.44
CA TYR A 55 9.98 -9.88 -3.93
C TYR A 55 8.69 -10.43 -4.54
N TYR A 56 8.67 -11.72 -4.87
CA TYR A 56 7.45 -12.38 -5.29
C TYR A 56 7.28 -13.71 -4.59
N ALA A 57 6.02 -14.15 -4.52
CA ALA A 57 5.68 -15.49 -4.07
C ALA A 57 4.45 -16.00 -4.83
N ARG A 58 4.45 -17.28 -5.19
CA ARG A 58 3.32 -18.00 -5.78
C ARG A 58 3.28 -19.45 -5.34
N PRO A 59 2.17 -20.17 -5.49
CA PRO A 59 2.19 -21.62 -5.31
C PRO A 59 3.19 -22.28 -6.26
N ALA A 60 3.78 -23.39 -5.85
CA ALA A 60 4.59 -24.22 -6.74
C ALA A 60 3.73 -24.85 -7.82
N GLY A 61 4.35 -25.15 -9.00
CA GLY A 61 3.67 -25.74 -10.17
C GLY A 61 3.49 -24.76 -11.32
N ASP A 62 2.89 -25.23 -12.42
CA ASP A 62 2.83 -24.54 -13.71
C ASP A 62 1.44 -23.96 -14.05
N ARG A 63 0.62 -23.78 -13.04
CA ARG A 63 -0.70 -23.14 -13.21
C ARG A 63 -0.56 -21.61 -13.38
N ILE A 64 -1.60 -21.02 -13.94
CA ILE A 64 -1.77 -19.56 -13.97
C ILE A 64 -2.53 -19.13 -12.70
N TYR A 65 -2.06 -18.06 -12.04
CA TYR A 65 -2.55 -17.59 -10.75
C TYR A 65 -3.07 -16.15 -10.83
N PRO A 66 -4.17 -15.80 -10.17
CA PRO A 66 -4.55 -14.40 -9.99
C PRO A 66 -3.37 -13.59 -9.41
N VAL A 67 -3.22 -12.34 -9.83
CA VAL A 67 -2.10 -11.48 -9.42
C VAL A 67 -2.51 -10.55 -8.30
N VAL A 68 -1.66 -10.40 -7.29
CA VAL A 68 -1.78 -9.36 -6.28
C VAL A 68 -0.52 -8.51 -6.25
N LEU A 69 -0.65 -7.22 -6.54
CA LEU A 69 0.39 -6.24 -6.30
C LEU A 69 0.35 -5.83 -4.82
N VAL A 70 1.44 -6.04 -4.11
CA VAL A 70 1.59 -5.71 -2.69
C VAL A 70 2.47 -4.49 -2.56
N ILE A 71 1.91 -3.38 -2.07
CA ILE A 71 2.59 -2.10 -1.97
C ILE A 71 3.09 -1.90 -0.55
N GLN A 72 4.37 -1.66 -0.44
CA GLN A 72 5.14 -1.50 0.79
C GLN A 72 4.70 -0.30 1.63
N GLU A 73 5.10 -0.31 2.89
CA GLU A 73 5.10 0.87 3.76
C GLU A 73 6.32 1.76 3.49
N ILE A 74 6.58 2.74 4.35
CA ILE A 74 7.78 3.60 4.22
C ILE A 74 9.11 2.84 4.43
N PHE A 75 9.09 1.61 4.91
CA PHE A 75 10.27 0.81 5.25
C PHE A 75 10.75 -0.13 4.11
N GLY A 76 10.23 0.04 2.88
CA GLY A 76 10.60 -0.81 1.76
C GLY A 76 9.96 -2.21 1.81
N VAL A 77 10.46 -3.10 0.96
CA VAL A 77 10.02 -4.50 0.88
C VAL A 77 10.73 -5.35 1.94
N HIS A 78 10.49 -5.01 3.22
CA HIS A 78 11.05 -5.72 4.35
C HIS A 78 10.31 -7.04 4.64
N GLN A 79 10.77 -7.81 5.65
CA GLN A 79 10.28 -9.16 5.94
C GLN A 79 8.76 -9.28 6.09
N HIS A 80 8.08 -8.29 6.68
CA HIS A 80 6.63 -8.30 6.80
C HIS A 80 5.94 -8.24 5.42
N ILE A 81 6.40 -7.36 4.51
CA ILE A 81 5.86 -7.26 3.15
C ILE A 81 6.14 -8.55 2.36
N GLN A 82 7.32 -9.12 2.50
CA GLN A 82 7.64 -10.44 1.92
C GLN A 82 6.73 -11.54 2.49
N ASP A 83 6.43 -11.49 3.79
CA ASP A 83 5.51 -12.43 4.42
C ASP A 83 4.08 -12.27 3.90
N VAL A 84 3.59 -11.05 3.72
CA VAL A 84 2.30 -10.78 3.07
C VAL A 84 2.24 -11.40 1.68
N CYS A 85 3.31 -11.32 0.88
CA CYS A 85 3.37 -12.01 -0.41
C CYS A 85 3.24 -13.53 -0.25
N ARG A 86 3.92 -14.14 0.73
CA ARG A 86 3.77 -15.58 1.01
C ARG A 86 2.37 -15.95 1.49
N ARG A 87 1.73 -15.12 2.32
CA ARG A 87 0.31 -15.31 2.74
C ARG A 87 -0.61 -15.37 1.52
N PHE A 88 -0.46 -14.45 0.56
CA PHE A 88 -1.22 -14.49 -0.70
C PHE A 88 -0.90 -15.72 -1.53
N ALA A 89 0.36 -16.13 -1.59
CA ALA A 89 0.73 -17.35 -2.30
C ALA A 89 0.09 -18.60 -1.68
N LYS A 90 -0.01 -18.68 -0.35
CA LYS A 90 -0.76 -19.77 0.33
C LYS A 90 -2.26 -19.74 0.02
N LEU A 91 -2.81 -18.58 -0.37
CA LEU A 91 -4.20 -18.42 -0.82
C LEU A 91 -4.38 -18.68 -2.33
N GLY A 92 -3.31 -19.03 -3.04
CA GLY A 92 -3.40 -19.38 -4.46
C GLY A 92 -3.12 -18.24 -5.44
N HIS A 93 -2.53 -17.13 -4.99
CA HIS A 93 -2.19 -15.99 -5.84
C HIS A 93 -0.70 -15.95 -6.20
N LEU A 94 -0.37 -15.28 -7.30
CA LEU A 94 0.95 -14.73 -7.51
C LEU A 94 0.98 -13.34 -6.89
N ALA A 95 1.72 -13.16 -5.81
CA ALA A 95 1.91 -11.87 -5.15
C ALA A 95 3.30 -11.31 -5.49
N ILE A 96 3.37 -10.02 -5.78
CA ILE A 96 4.61 -9.31 -6.12
C ILE A 96 4.68 -7.97 -5.42
N ALA A 97 5.81 -7.67 -4.79
CA ALA A 97 6.10 -6.41 -4.13
C ALA A 97 7.37 -5.79 -4.73
N PRO A 98 7.26 -4.76 -5.59
CA PRO A 98 8.41 -4.02 -6.10
C PRO A 98 8.98 -3.07 -5.05
N GLU A 99 10.32 -2.84 -5.05
CA GLU A 99 10.99 -1.85 -4.19
C GLU A 99 10.86 -0.45 -4.82
N LEU A 100 9.81 0.25 -4.46
CA LEU A 100 9.39 1.50 -5.10
C LEU A 100 10.28 2.71 -4.74
N TYR A 101 11.16 2.55 -3.75
CA TYR A 101 12.10 3.61 -3.32
C TYR A 101 13.53 3.42 -3.84
N TYR A 102 13.79 2.35 -4.57
CA TYR A 102 15.13 1.93 -4.98
C TYR A 102 15.98 3.06 -5.58
N ARG A 103 15.37 3.92 -6.41
CA ARG A 103 16.08 5.04 -7.05
C ARG A 103 16.39 6.20 -6.10
N GLN A 104 15.63 6.36 -5.02
CA GLN A 104 15.81 7.42 -4.04
C GLN A 104 16.74 7.01 -2.90
N GLY A 105 16.95 5.72 -2.69
CA GLY A 105 17.87 5.19 -1.71
C GLY A 105 17.36 3.98 -0.95
N ASP A 106 18.28 3.28 -0.30
CA ASP A 106 17.99 2.13 0.55
C ASP A 106 17.53 2.61 1.93
N VAL A 107 16.24 2.40 2.22
CA VAL A 107 15.62 2.81 3.48
C VAL A 107 16.10 2.00 4.68
N SER A 108 16.69 0.81 4.48
CA SER A 108 17.23 -0.03 5.57
C SER A 108 18.43 0.61 6.28
N ASN A 109 19.08 1.58 5.64
CA ASN A 109 20.22 2.31 6.20
C ASN A 109 19.82 3.37 7.24
N PHE A 110 18.52 3.69 7.39
CA PHE A 110 18.05 4.73 8.30
C PHE A 110 17.47 4.12 9.58
N LYS A 111 17.83 4.71 10.72
CA LYS A 111 17.31 4.32 12.04
C LYS A 111 16.10 5.15 12.47
N ASP A 112 15.98 6.37 11.94
CA ASP A 112 14.86 7.28 12.23
C ASP A 112 13.93 7.36 11.01
N TYR A 113 12.66 7.01 11.22
CA TYR A 113 11.64 7.08 10.17
C TYR A 113 11.45 8.49 9.59
N ARG A 114 11.78 9.55 10.35
CA ARG A 114 11.73 10.93 9.86
C ARG A 114 12.77 11.17 8.77
N GLU A 115 13.94 10.54 8.89
CA GLU A 115 14.96 10.57 7.85
C GLU A 115 14.48 9.81 6.61
N ILE A 116 13.83 8.65 6.77
CA ILE A 116 13.24 7.90 5.66
C ILE A 116 12.23 8.80 4.92
N ILE A 117 11.31 9.43 5.65
CA ILE A 117 10.32 10.33 5.05
C ILE A 117 11.00 11.50 4.35
N GLY A 118 11.89 12.21 5.02
CA GLY A 118 12.50 13.44 4.49
C GLY A 118 13.51 13.22 3.38
N LYS A 119 14.30 12.13 3.44
CA LYS A 119 15.39 11.88 2.49
C LYS A 119 15.00 10.99 1.32
N VAL A 120 13.98 10.13 1.49
CA VAL A 120 13.56 9.13 0.50
C VAL A 120 12.11 9.34 0.07
N VAL A 121 11.14 9.08 0.94
CA VAL A 121 9.71 9.01 0.59
C VAL A 121 9.16 10.32 0.01
N SER A 122 9.61 11.47 0.53
CA SER A 122 9.19 12.78 0.04
C SER A 122 9.65 13.06 -1.40
N LYS A 123 10.67 12.34 -1.87
CA LYS A 123 11.28 12.54 -3.19
C LYS A 123 10.81 11.56 -4.25
N VAL A 124 9.91 10.67 -3.90
CA VAL A 124 9.36 9.65 -4.83
C VAL A 124 8.20 10.26 -5.61
N PRO A 125 8.31 10.44 -6.95
CA PRO A 125 7.19 10.92 -7.76
C PRO A 125 6.10 9.86 -7.90
N ASP A 126 4.82 10.25 -7.80
CA ASP A 126 3.70 9.34 -8.05
C ASP A 126 3.78 8.73 -9.46
N THR A 127 4.21 9.49 -10.46
CA THR A 127 4.39 9.01 -11.85
C THR A 127 5.44 7.91 -11.99
N GLN A 128 6.52 7.93 -11.17
CA GLN A 128 7.49 6.84 -11.09
C GLN A 128 6.84 5.60 -10.50
N VAL A 129 6.10 5.76 -9.39
CA VAL A 129 5.43 4.65 -8.70
C VAL A 129 4.42 3.95 -9.63
N MET A 130 3.61 4.72 -10.37
CA MET A 130 2.66 4.13 -11.32
C MET A 130 3.38 3.28 -12.38
N ARG A 131 4.45 3.80 -13.00
CA ARG A 131 5.23 3.05 -14.00
C ARG A 131 5.91 1.80 -13.43
N ASP A 132 6.41 1.86 -12.20
CA ASP A 132 7.05 0.72 -11.55
C ASP A 132 6.04 -0.39 -11.21
N LEU A 133 4.82 -0.02 -10.82
CA LEU A 133 3.72 -0.95 -10.61
C LEU A 133 3.23 -1.56 -11.93
N ASP A 134 3.17 -0.78 -13.03
CA ASP A 134 2.86 -1.30 -14.36
C ASP A 134 3.93 -2.32 -14.82
N ALA A 135 5.20 -2.03 -14.56
CA ALA A 135 6.31 -2.97 -14.84
C ALA A 135 6.20 -4.26 -14.01
N ALA A 136 5.82 -4.15 -12.73
CA ALA A 136 5.60 -5.30 -11.86
C ALA A 136 4.41 -6.15 -12.33
N ALA A 137 3.31 -5.54 -12.76
CA ALA A 137 2.15 -6.21 -13.33
C ALA A 137 2.52 -6.96 -14.63
N ALA A 138 3.26 -6.30 -15.52
CA ALA A 138 3.74 -6.91 -16.76
C ALA A 138 4.70 -8.11 -16.48
N TRP A 139 5.62 -7.94 -15.52
CA TRP A 139 6.52 -9.02 -15.08
C TRP A 139 5.73 -10.21 -14.52
N ALA A 140 4.71 -9.97 -13.69
CA ALA A 140 3.86 -11.02 -13.16
C ALA A 140 3.17 -11.83 -14.27
N GLY A 141 2.66 -11.16 -15.30
CA GLY A 141 2.06 -11.80 -16.46
C GLY A 141 3.02 -12.73 -17.21
N LEU A 142 4.34 -12.44 -17.22
CA LEU A 142 5.37 -13.29 -17.79
C LEU A 142 5.77 -14.47 -16.87
N LYS A 143 5.28 -14.51 -15.63
CA LYS A 143 5.68 -15.44 -14.56
C LYS A 143 4.50 -16.22 -13.97
N HIS A 144 3.58 -16.68 -14.80
CA HIS A 144 2.37 -17.41 -14.43
C HIS A 144 1.26 -16.57 -13.78
N GLY A 145 1.28 -15.24 -13.94
CA GLY A 145 0.22 -14.36 -13.45
C GLY A 145 -0.92 -14.18 -14.45
N ASP A 146 -2.16 -14.29 -13.98
CA ASP A 146 -3.37 -13.90 -14.71
C ASP A 146 -3.65 -12.41 -14.45
N THR A 147 -3.17 -11.54 -15.32
CA THR A 147 -3.38 -10.09 -15.20
C THR A 147 -4.81 -9.65 -15.48
N THR A 148 -5.69 -10.54 -15.93
CA THR A 148 -7.14 -10.26 -16.04
C THR A 148 -7.85 -10.39 -14.70
N LYS A 149 -7.18 -10.99 -13.70
CA LYS A 149 -7.61 -11.15 -12.31
C LYS A 149 -6.62 -10.49 -11.37
N MET A 150 -6.44 -9.18 -11.51
CA MET A 150 -5.42 -8.45 -10.78
C MET A 150 -6.02 -7.61 -9.64
N GLY A 151 -5.56 -7.88 -8.42
CA GLY A 151 -5.82 -7.08 -7.24
C GLY A 151 -4.60 -6.25 -6.84
N VAL A 152 -4.84 -5.18 -6.07
CA VAL A 152 -3.79 -4.37 -5.46
C VAL A 152 -4.09 -4.14 -3.98
N THR A 153 -3.08 -4.27 -3.14
CA THR A 153 -3.17 -3.93 -1.71
C THR A 153 -1.92 -3.22 -1.24
N GLY A 154 -2.05 -2.32 -0.28
CA GLY A 154 -0.92 -1.58 0.24
C GLY A 154 -1.19 -0.99 1.62
N PHE A 155 -0.11 -0.74 2.35
CA PHE A 155 -0.13 -0.41 3.76
C PHE A 155 0.50 0.96 3.98
N CYS A 156 -0.09 1.81 4.84
CA CYS A 156 0.44 3.13 5.17
C CYS A 156 0.60 4.00 3.90
N TRP A 157 1.83 4.36 3.54
CA TRP A 157 2.12 5.02 2.26
C TRP A 157 1.56 4.20 1.07
N GLY A 158 1.76 2.88 1.09
CA GLY A 158 1.21 1.99 0.07
C GLY A 158 -0.31 1.93 0.03
N GLY A 159 -0.98 2.22 1.15
CA GLY A 159 -2.43 2.37 1.18
C GLY A 159 -2.92 3.57 0.35
N ARG A 160 -2.18 4.71 0.40
CA ARG A 160 -2.43 5.83 -0.51
C ARG A 160 -2.22 5.42 -1.97
N ILE A 161 -1.12 4.75 -2.25
CA ILE A 161 -0.78 4.30 -3.62
C ILE A 161 -1.82 3.32 -4.16
N THR A 162 -2.42 2.49 -3.32
CA THR A 162 -3.51 1.57 -3.74
C THR A 162 -4.68 2.32 -4.39
N TRP A 163 -5.12 3.43 -3.80
CA TRP A 163 -6.15 4.27 -4.41
C TRP A 163 -5.70 4.86 -5.75
N LEU A 164 -4.49 5.44 -5.78
CA LEU A 164 -3.94 6.06 -6.99
C LEU A 164 -3.77 5.03 -8.12
N TYR A 165 -3.24 3.85 -7.80
CA TYR A 165 -2.99 2.83 -8.81
C TYR A 165 -4.29 2.21 -9.33
N THR A 166 -5.32 2.10 -8.50
CA THR A 166 -6.65 1.66 -8.94
C THR A 166 -7.28 2.66 -9.92
N ALA A 167 -7.03 3.95 -9.76
CA ALA A 167 -7.44 4.97 -10.72
C ALA A 167 -6.57 4.95 -12.00
N HIS A 168 -5.28 4.61 -11.86
CA HIS A 168 -4.31 4.62 -12.97
C HIS A 168 -4.48 3.42 -13.90
N ASN A 169 -4.59 2.19 -13.37
CA ASN A 169 -4.51 0.97 -14.18
C ASN A 169 -5.89 0.32 -14.37
N PRO A 170 -6.41 0.27 -15.63
CA PRO A 170 -7.75 -0.25 -15.93
C PRO A 170 -7.87 -1.77 -15.77
N LEU A 171 -6.77 -2.49 -15.56
CA LEU A 171 -6.78 -3.95 -15.31
C LEU A 171 -7.01 -4.31 -13.84
N ILE A 172 -6.98 -3.33 -12.93
CA ILE A 172 -7.24 -3.58 -11.50
C ILE A 172 -8.72 -3.92 -11.30
N ARG A 173 -8.97 -5.12 -10.79
CA ARG A 173 -10.31 -5.62 -10.48
C ARG A 173 -10.78 -5.19 -9.10
N ALA A 174 -9.86 -5.09 -8.14
CA ALA A 174 -10.15 -4.66 -6.77
C ALA A 174 -8.90 -4.11 -6.07
N GLY A 175 -9.09 -3.09 -5.25
CA GLY A 175 -8.07 -2.57 -4.34
C GLY A 175 -8.42 -2.80 -2.87
N VAL A 176 -7.41 -2.97 -1.99
CA VAL A 176 -7.59 -2.90 -0.55
C VAL A 176 -6.52 -2.00 0.06
N ALA A 177 -6.94 -0.85 0.56
CA ALA A 177 -6.06 0.21 1.07
C ALA A 177 -6.07 0.22 2.60
N TRP A 178 -4.93 -0.10 3.22
CA TRP A 178 -4.79 -0.12 4.67
C TRP A 178 -4.19 1.19 5.17
N TYR A 179 -4.94 1.90 6.00
CA TYR A 179 -4.53 3.13 6.69
C TYR A 179 -3.66 4.06 5.82
N GLY A 180 -4.08 4.26 4.57
CA GLY A 180 -3.43 5.15 3.63
C GLY A 180 -3.95 6.58 3.71
N GLN A 181 -3.05 7.58 3.53
CA GLN A 181 -3.44 8.98 3.49
C GLN A 181 -4.41 9.25 2.35
N LEU A 182 -5.47 9.99 2.60
CA LEU A 182 -6.55 10.29 1.66
C LEU A 182 -6.50 11.69 1.08
N GLU A 183 -5.90 12.62 1.82
CA GLU A 183 -5.80 14.04 1.52
C GLU A 183 -4.43 14.57 1.92
N GLY A 184 -3.98 15.65 1.29
CA GLY A 184 -2.74 16.34 1.62
C GLY A 184 -2.52 17.50 0.67
N GLU A 185 -1.52 18.34 0.97
CA GLU A 185 -1.14 19.45 0.08
C GLU A 185 -0.50 18.88 -1.20
N PRO A 186 -1.09 19.15 -2.38
CA PRO A 186 -0.52 18.74 -3.65
C PRO A 186 0.85 19.40 -3.91
N ASN A 187 1.72 18.71 -4.62
CA ASN A 187 2.97 19.27 -5.10
C ASN A 187 3.36 18.62 -6.44
N GLU A 188 4.47 19.08 -7.05
CA GLU A 188 4.92 18.59 -8.36
C GLU A 188 5.15 17.06 -8.41
N LEU A 189 5.59 16.44 -7.32
CA LEU A 189 5.83 15.01 -7.24
C LEU A 189 4.56 14.20 -6.90
N LYS A 190 3.61 14.83 -6.22
CA LYS A 190 2.36 14.25 -5.71
C LYS A 190 1.20 15.19 -6.03
N PRO A 191 0.80 15.27 -7.31
CA PRO A 191 -0.18 16.28 -7.77
C PRO A 191 -1.62 16.00 -7.35
N GLN A 192 -1.94 14.75 -7.00
CA GLN A 192 -3.30 14.32 -6.67
C GLN A 192 -3.33 13.49 -5.39
N ASN A 193 -4.45 13.57 -4.70
CA ASN A 193 -4.75 12.74 -3.53
C ASN A 193 -5.82 11.69 -3.88
N PRO A 194 -5.96 10.61 -3.10
CA PRO A 194 -7.02 9.63 -3.31
C PRO A 194 -8.43 10.22 -3.45
N ILE A 195 -8.76 11.24 -2.65
CA ILE A 195 -10.08 11.90 -2.69
C ILE A 195 -10.36 12.60 -4.02
N ASP A 196 -9.32 13.06 -4.71
CA ASP A 196 -9.43 13.75 -6.00
C ASP A 196 -9.72 12.78 -7.16
N LEU A 197 -9.66 11.47 -6.92
CA LEU A 197 -9.73 10.41 -7.94
C LEU A 197 -10.94 9.49 -7.79
N VAL A 198 -11.90 9.81 -6.94
CA VAL A 198 -13.05 8.93 -6.65
C VAL A 198 -13.91 8.62 -7.88
N ASP A 199 -13.97 9.53 -8.86
CA ASP A 199 -14.67 9.38 -10.14
C ASP A 199 -13.84 8.68 -11.23
N GLN A 200 -12.56 8.40 -10.96
CA GLN A 200 -11.62 7.81 -11.90
C GLN A 200 -11.23 6.36 -11.54
N LEU A 201 -11.80 5.81 -10.46
CA LEU A 201 -11.48 4.45 -10.03
C LEU A 201 -11.95 3.42 -11.06
N ASN A 202 -11.02 2.66 -11.61
CA ASN A 202 -11.29 1.58 -12.57
C ASN A 202 -11.89 0.32 -11.92
N GLY A 203 -11.66 0.13 -10.62
CA GLY A 203 -12.21 -0.95 -9.81
C GLY A 203 -12.57 -0.48 -8.40
N PRO A 204 -13.37 -1.26 -7.66
CA PRO A 204 -13.73 -0.90 -6.30
C PRO A 204 -12.56 -1.03 -5.34
N VAL A 205 -12.50 -0.13 -4.37
CA VAL A 205 -11.48 -0.15 -3.30
C VAL A 205 -12.15 -0.29 -1.93
N LEU A 206 -11.65 -1.23 -1.12
CA LEU A 206 -11.98 -1.33 0.29
C LEU A 206 -10.90 -0.57 1.10
N GLY A 207 -11.30 0.52 1.73
CA GLY A 207 -10.45 1.27 2.66
C GLY A 207 -10.58 0.75 4.09
N LEU A 208 -9.47 0.37 4.72
CA LEU A 208 -9.41 -0.13 6.09
C LEU A 208 -8.65 0.88 6.96
N TYR A 209 -9.36 1.57 7.84
CA TYR A 209 -8.84 2.70 8.62
C TYR A 209 -8.94 2.48 10.12
N ALA A 210 -8.10 3.18 10.87
CA ALA A 210 -8.03 3.10 12.32
C ALA A 210 -8.67 4.32 12.97
N GLY A 211 -9.54 4.10 13.97
CA GLY A 211 -10.26 5.18 14.67
C GLY A 211 -9.38 6.05 15.56
N LYS A 212 -8.22 5.50 16.01
CA LYS A 212 -7.22 6.21 16.83
C LYS A 212 -5.95 6.57 16.05
N ASP A 213 -6.05 6.64 14.72
CA ASP A 213 -4.93 7.08 13.88
C ASP A 213 -4.59 8.55 14.15
N ARG A 214 -3.32 8.85 14.45
CA ARG A 214 -2.85 10.20 14.72
C ARG A 214 -2.41 10.95 13.45
N GLY A 215 -2.22 10.22 12.35
CA GLY A 215 -1.78 10.77 11.06
C GLY A 215 -2.91 10.92 10.05
N ILE A 216 -4.00 10.15 10.22
CA ILE A 216 -5.15 10.15 9.32
C ILE A 216 -6.40 10.39 10.17
N SER A 217 -6.97 11.58 10.05
CA SER A 217 -8.13 11.98 10.85
C SER A 217 -9.41 11.25 10.41
N LEU A 218 -10.28 10.95 11.36
CA LEU A 218 -11.63 10.43 11.04
C LEU A 218 -12.41 11.40 10.15
N GLU A 219 -12.12 12.68 10.22
CA GLU A 219 -12.75 13.69 9.36
C GLU A 219 -12.37 13.47 7.89
N SER A 220 -11.08 13.23 7.58
CA SER A 220 -10.65 12.91 6.22
C SER A 220 -11.24 11.59 5.71
N VAL A 221 -11.32 10.58 6.59
CA VAL A 221 -11.97 9.29 6.27
C VAL A 221 -13.45 9.48 5.96
N ASN A 222 -14.15 10.30 6.73
CA ASN A 222 -15.56 10.62 6.51
C ASN A 222 -15.78 11.43 5.22
N ARG A 223 -14.89 12.38 4.89
CA ARG A 223 -14.94 13.11 3.62
C ARG A 223 -14.80 12.16 2.43
N MET A 224 -13.81 11.26 2.47
CA MET A 224 -13.62 10.25 1.43
C MET A 224 -14.85 9.34 1.28
N ASN A 225 -15.40 8.85 2.39
CA ASN A 225 -16.60 8.01 2.37
C ASN A 225 -17.80 8.74 1.77
N SER A 226 -17.96 10.03 2.07
CA SER A 226 -19.00 10.88 1.50
C SER A 226 -18.79 11.11 0.00
N ALA A 227 -17.55 11.36 -0.43
CA ALA A 227 -17.23 11.53 -1.85
C ALA A 227 -17.51 10.26 -2.65
N LEU A 228 -17.10 9.08 -2.16
CA LEU A 228 -17.41 7.79 -2.77
C LEU A 228 -18.91 7.56 -2.93
N LYS A 229 -19.70 7.82 -1.88
CA LYS A 229 -21.16 7.68 -1.91
C LYS A 229 -21.82 8.66 -2.89
N SER A 230 -21.37 9.91 -2.89
CA SER A 230 -21.92 10.95 -3.80
C SER A 230 -21.63 10.62 -5.26
N ASN A 231 -20.53 9.94 -5.53
CA ASN A 231 -20.15 9.49 -6.88
C ASN A 231 -20.79 8.15 -7.27
N GLY A 232 -21.60 7.53 -6.40
CA GLY A 232 -22.19 6.22 -6.66
C GLY A 232 -21.17 5.07 -6.72
N SER A 233 -19.98 5.25 -6.14
CA SER A 233 -18.94 4.23 -6.10
C SER A 233 -19.38 3.02 -5.27
N VAL A 234 -19.03 1.82 -5.72
CA VAL A 234 -19.17 0.58 -4.96
C VAL A 234 -18.03 0.35 -3.97
N SER A 235 -17.06 1.27 -3.91
CA SER A 235 -15.98 1.24 -2.93
C SER A 235 -16.51 1.46 -1.51
N GLU A 236 -15.86 0.83 -0.54
CA GLU A 236 -16.29 0.86 0.85
C GLU A 236 -15.16 1.33 1.79
N ILE A 237 -15.54 1.92 2.92
CA ILE A 237 -14.62 2.23 4.00
C ILE A 237 -15.08 1.53 5.28
N ARG A 238 -14.14 0.81 5.91
CA ARG A 238 -14.29 0.22 7.23
C ARG A 238 -13.37 0.92 8.22
N VAL A 239 -13.91 1.36 9.34
CA VAL A 239 -13.13 1.94 10.46
C VAL A 239 -13.09 0.94 11.62
N TYR A 240 -11.90 0.76 12.20
CA TYR A 240 -11.66 0.02 13.43
C TYR A 240 -11.44 1.02 14.56
N ASP A 241 -12.48 1.30 15.32
CA ASP A 241 -12.57 2.44 16.25
C ASP A 241 -11.46 2.47 17.32
N GLN A 242 -10.98 1.30 17.76
CA GLN A 242 -9.99 1.18 18.82
C GLN A 242 -8.56 1.04 18.30
N SER A 243 -8.39 0.73 17.03
CA SER A 243 -7.09 0.49 16.41
C SER A 243 -6.33 1.80 16.16
N GLN A 244 -5.00 1.69 16.07
CA GLN A 244 -4.08 2.75 15.72
C GLN A 244 -3.50 2.56 14.32
N HIS A 245 -2.77 3.56 13.81
CA HIS A 245 -2.03 3.44 12.55
C HIS A 245 -1.14 2.20 12.53
N GLY A 246 -1.15 1.45 11.42
CA GLY A 246 -0.33 0.24 11.31
C GLY A 246 -0.88 -0.98 12.04
N PHE A 247 -2.17 -1.05 12.30
CA PHE A 247 -2.80 -2.13 13.06
C PHE A 247 -2.65 -3.53 12.43
N HIS A 248 -2.33 -3.63 11.15
CA HIS A 248 -2.01 -4.91 10.49
C HIS A 248 -0.54 -5.30 10.63
N ALA A 249 0.34 -4.37 10.97
CA ALA A 249 1.79 -4.58 11.01
C ALA A 249 2.21 -5.31 12.29
N ASP A 250 2.29 -6.63 12.23
CA ASP A 250 2.53 -7.53 13.38
C ASP A 250 3.91 -7.35 14.06
N TYR A 251 4.79 -6.58 13.47
CA TYR A 251 6.08 -6.19 14.04
C TYR A 251 6.05 -4.87 14.82
N ARG A 252 4.87 -4.22 14.92
CA ARG A 252 4.70 -2.93 15.60
C ARG A 252 3.93 -3.04 16.92
N PRO A 253 4.19 -2.14 17.88
CA PRO A 253 3.38 -2.07 19.10
C PRO A 253 1.90 -1.72 18.87
N SER A 254 1.58 -1.12 17.70
CA SER A 254 0.21 -0.78 17.30
C SER A 254 -0.55 -1.95 16.67
N TYR A 255 0.05 -3.14 16.57
CA TYR A 255 -0.60 -4.32 16.05
C TYR A 255 -1.88 -4.65 16.83
N ASP A 256 -2.97 -4.82 16.10
CA ASP A 256 -4.26 -5.20 16.65
C ASP A 256 -4.69 -6.51 15.98
N PRO A 257 -4.52 -7.66 16.65
CA PRO A 257 -4.78 -8.98 16.05
C PRO A 257 -6.21 -9.17 15.56
N GLU A 258 -7.20 -8.60 16.28
CA GLU A 258 -8.61 -8.73 15.92
C GLU A 258 -8.91 -7.92 14.64
N ALA A 259 -8.52 -6.66 14.61
CA ALA A 259 -8.70 -5.78 13.45
C ALA A 259 -7.89 -6.28 12.24
N ALA A 260 -6.66 -6.76 12.45
CA ALA A 260 -5.82 -7.32 11.39
C ALA A 260 -6.45 -8.57 10.79
N THR A 261 -6.99 -9.46 11.62
CA THR A 261 -7.65 -10.71 11.17
C THR A 261 -8.94 -10.40 10.42
N ASP A 262 -9.82 -9.56 10.96
CA ASP A 262 -11.06 -9.15 10.28
C ASP A 262 -10.76 -8.45 8.96
N GLY A 263 -9.81 -7.52 8.94
CA GLY A 263 -9.39 -6.82 7.72
C GLY A 263 -8.83 -7.76 6.66
N TRP A 264 -8.03 -8.76 7.06
CA TRP A 264 -7.50 -9.77 6.14
C TRP A 264 -8.60 -10.67 5.57
N GLN A 265 -9.61 -11.06 6.36
CA GLN A 265 -10.78 -11.81 5.88
C GLN A 265 -11.62 -10.98 4.90
N ARG A 266 -11.84 -9.68 5.21
CA ARG A 266 -12.53 -8.74 4.30
C ARG A 266 -11.80 -8.55 3.00
N LEU A 267 -10.48 -8.42 3.02
CA LEU A 267 -9.64 -8.34 1.83
C LEU A 267 -9.86 -9.56 0.92
N GLN A 268 -9.80 -10.77 1.48
CA GLN A 268 -10.02 -11.99 0.71
C GLN A 268 -11.43 -12.06 0.11
N GLN A 269 -12.45 -11.68 0.91
CA GLN A 269 -13.82 -11.61 0.42
C GLN A 269 -13.96 -10.58 -0.70
N TRP A 270 -13.38 -9.40 -0.53
CA TRP A 270 -13.40 -8.31 -1.50
C TRP A 270 -12.80 -8.73 -2.83
N PHE A 271 -11.63 -9.35 -2.80
CA PHE A 271 -10.98 -9.86 -4.02
C PHE A 271 -11.81 -10.92 -4.72
N ARG A 272 -12.39 -11.88 -3.99
CA ARG A 272 -13.32 -12.87 -4.59
C ARG A 272 -14.55 -12.23 -5.20
N GLN A 273 -15.16 -11.30 -4.51
CA GLN A 273 -16.39 -10.63 -4.94
C GLN A 273 -16.20 -9.82 -6.22
N HIS A 274 -15.01 -9.24 -6.41
CA HIS A 274 -14.72 -8.34 -7.51
C HIS A 274 -13.78 -8.92 -8.58
N GLY A 275 -13.54 -10.24 -8.55
CA GLY A 275 -12.85 -10.95 -9.63
C GLY A 275 -11.31 -10.77 -9.62
N ALA A 276 -10.72 -10.50 -8.46
CA ALA A 276 -9.28 -10.47 -8.24
C ALA A 276 -8.73 -11.75 -7.58
N ALA A 277 -9.50 -12.87 -7.64
CA ALA A 277 -9.12 -14.16 -7.07
C ALA A 277 -9.48 -15.33 -7.99
#